data_9fb2a15bf647b908ca33784e56645201
#
_entry.id   9fb2a15bf647b908ca33784e56645201
#
_cell.length_a   1.000
_cell.length_b   1.000
_cell.length_c   1.000
_cell.angle_alpha   90.00
_cell.angle_beta   90.00
_cell.angle_gamma   90.00
#
_symmetry.space_group_name_H-M   'P 1'
#
loop_
_entity.id
_entity.type
_entity.pdbx_description
1 polymer ?
#
loop_
_entity_poly.entity_id
_entity_poly.type
_entity_poly.pdbx_seq_one_letter_code
_entity_poly.pdbx_strand_id
1 'polypeptide(L)'
;MTVEDIIGEPLDVHHLYSGSKERREKILNLMELVGLNAEHATRYAHEFSGGQRQRIGIARALAVNPKFIVCDEPVSALDVSIQAQVINMFEELQEKLGVAYLFIAHDLLVVRHISNRIAVMYLGHMVELADSDELMDHPIHPYTESLLSAVPIPDPETARRKQRIVLEGDVPSPLNMPTGCPFRTRCRYATEKCAEEMPEFTDRGNGHFVACHVK
;
A
#
# COMPACT_ATOMS: atom_id res chain seq x y z
N MET A 1 11.94 23.37 8.52
CA MET A 1 12.70 22.34 9.26
C MET A 1 13.76 21.77 8.33
N THR A 2 14.96 21.54 8.84
CA THR A 2 16.03 20.83 8.14
C THR A 2 15.75 19.32 8.11
N VAL A 3 16.51 18.57 7.31
CA VAL A 3 16.40 17.09 7.30
C VAL A 3 16.74 16.51 8.68
N GLU A 4 17.78 17.05 9.34
CA GLU A 4 18.16 16.65 10.70
C GLU A 4 17.05 16.91 11.72
N ASP A 5 16.29 18.02 11.59
CA ASP A 5 15.14 18.30 12.45
C ASP A 5 14.01 17.30 12.23
N ILE A 6 13.69 17.00 10.95
CA ILE A 6 12.59 16.11 10.59
C ILE A 6 12.84 14.67 11.07
N ILE A 7 14.04 14.15 10.82
CA ILE A 7 14.39 12.78 11.24
C ILE A 7 14.61 12.70 12.74
N GLY A 8 15.12 13.77 13.35
CA GLY A 8 15.40 13.84 14.80
C GLY A 8 14.17 14.05 15.68
N GLU A 9 13.08 14.64 15.13
CA GLU A 9 11.86 14.92 15.90
C GLU A 9 11.32 13.71 16.69
N PRO A 10 11.16 12.51 16.09
CA PRO A 10 10.74 11.33 16.86
C PRO A 10 11.74 10.91 17.95
N LEU A 11 13.03 11.07 17.71
CA LEU A 11 14.07 10.79 18.72
C LEU A 11 13.93 11.75 19.93
N ASP A 12 13.63 13.02 19.65
CA ASP A 12 13.46 14.05 20.67
C ASP A 12 12.19 13.81 21.49
N VAL A 13 11.05 13.54 20.83
CA VAL A 13 9.75 13.29 21.46
C VAL A 13 9.80 12.07 22.38
N HIS A 14 10.47 11.01 21.94
CA HIS A 14 10.55 9.74 22.68
C HIS A 14 11.79 9.60 23.55
N HIS A 15 12.64 10.64 23.64
CA HIS A 15 13.88 10.65 24.45
C HIS A 15 14.81 9.46 24.16
N LEU A 16 15.05 9.17 22.87
CA LEU A 16 15.77 7.98 22.43
C LEU A 16 17.29 8.17 22.30
N TYR A 17 17.86 9.15 22.97
CA TYR A 17 19.31 9.42 22.99
C TYR A 17 19.72 10.02 24.34
N SER A 18 21.01 9.86 24.68
CA SER A 18 21.59 10.35 25.93
C SER A 18 22.26 11.74 25.81
N GLY A 19 22.50 12.22 24.58
CA GLY A 19 23.13 13.51 24.33
C GLY A 19 23.21 13.86 22.84
N SER A 20 23.58 15.11 22.54
CA SER A 20 23.55 15.68 21.19
C SER A 20 24.42 14.90 20.17
N LYS A 21 25.53 14.33 20.62
CA LYS A 21 26.40 13.53 19.76
C LYS A 21 25.70 12.23 19.31
N GLU A 22 25.12 11.49 20.25
CA GLU A 22 24.36 10.26 19.94
C GLU A 22 23.16 10.54 19.06
N ARG A 23 22.42 11.63 19.35
CA ARG A 23 21.31 12.08 18.48
C ARG A 23 21.76 12.23 17.03
N ARG A 24 22.85 12.96 16.82
CA ARG A 24 23.37 13.21 15.47
C ARG A 24 23.84 11.92 14.79
N GLU A 25 24.56 11.05 15.49
CA GLU A 25 24.98 9.76 14.96
C GLU A 25 23.79 8.92 14.52
N LYS A 26 22.72 8.83 15.31
CA LYS A 26 21.48 8.13 14.95
C LYS A 26 20.83 8.70 13.69
N ILE A 27 20.76 10.02 13.57
CA ILE A 27 20.19 10.68 12.38
C ILE A 27 21.03 10.38 11.14
N LEU A 28 22.33 10.49 11.21
CA LEU A 28 23.22 10.21 10.07
C LEU A 28 23.15 8.75 9.63
N ASN A 29 23.09 7.81 10.58
CA ASN A 29 22.89 6.38 10.28
C ASN A 29 21.52 6.11 9.62
N LEU A 30 20.46 6.78 10.05
CA LEU A 30 19.13 6.68 9.41
C LEU A 30 19.15 7.27 8.00
N MET A 31 19.85 8.37 7.76
CA MET A 31 20.02 8.94 6.43
C MET A 31 20.78 7.98 5.50
N GLU A 32 21.87 7.40 5.96
CA GLU A 32 22.64 6.41 5.20
C GLU A 32 21.80 5.17 4.87
N LEU A 33 21.02 4.69 5.83
CA LEU A 33 20.14 3.52 5.69
C LEU A 33 19.12 3.68 4.56
N VAL A 34 18.64 4.91 4.32
CA VAL A 34 17.70 5.23 3.21
C VAL A 34 18.41 5.80 1.98
N GLY A 35 19.75 5.75 1.92
CA GLY A 35 20.55 6.21 0.79
C GLY A 35 20.58 7.73 0.60
N LEU A 36 20.50 8.50 1.68
CA LEU A 36 20.70 9.94 1.69
C LEU A 36 22.11 10.31 2.13
N ASN A 37 22.71 11.33 1.49
CA ASN A 37 24.03 11.82 1.87
C ASN A 37 23.97 12.57 3.20
N ALA A 38 24.86 12.22 4.14
CA ALA A 38 25.00 12.86 5.45
C ALA A 38 25.23 14.38 5.38
N GLU A 39 25.89 14.88 4.34
CA GLU A 39 26.11 16.32 4.10
C GLU A 39 24.80 17.09 3.90
N HIS A 40 23.75 16.41 3.57
CA HIS A 40 22.42 17.00 3.36
C HIS A 40 21.61 17.20 4.66
N ALA A 41 22.13 16.80 5.82
CA ALA A 41 21.41 16.87 7.11
C ALA A 41 20.92 18.30 7.45
N THR A 42 21.71 19.32 7.09
CA THR A 42 21.38 20.73 7.36
C THR A 42 20.52 21.41 6.30
N ARG A 43 20.22 20.74 5.18
CA ARG A 43 19.38 21.28 4.11
C ARG A 43 17.90 21.21 4.48
N TYR A 44 17.11 22.06 3.85
CA TYR A 44 15.66 22.08 4.02
C TYR A 44 14.98 21.04 3.11
N ALA A 45 13.89 20.44 3.59
CA ALA A 45 13.17 19.41 2.83
C ALA A 45 12.67 19.84 1.45
N HIS A 46 12.37 21.15 1.24
CA HIS A 46 11.91 21.66 -0.05
C HIS A 46 13.00 21.71 -1.13
N GLU A 47 14.29 21.58 -0.75
CA GLU A 47 15.43 21.53 -1.68
C GLU A 47 15.62 20.13 -2.31
N PHE A 48 14.82 19.14 -1.90
CA PHE A 48 14.94 17.75 -2.35
C PHE A 48 13.87 17.37 -3.37
N SER A 49 14.21 16.38 -4.23
CA SER A 49 13.26 15.76 -5.14
C SER A 49 12.15 15.01 -4.38
N GLY A 50 11.06 14.66 -5.07
CA GLY A 50 9.95 13.87 -4.49
C GLY A 50 10.45 12.58 -3.84
N GLY A 51 11.26 11.79 -4.56
CA GLY A 51 11.82 10.54 -4.04
C GLY A 51 12.74 10.73 -2.84
N GLN A 52 13.55 11.79 -2.83
CA GLN A 52 14.40 12.11 -1.67
C GLN A 52 13.56 12.54 -0.46
N ARG A 53 12.48 13.32 -0.66
CA ARG A 53 11.55 13.65 0.43
C ARG A 53 10.86 12.41 0.99
N GLN A 54 10.51 11.45 0.13
CA GLN A 54 9.97 10.16 0.57
C GLN A 54 10.97 9.40 1.46
N ARG A 55 12.24 9.34 1.06
CA ARG A 55 13.32 8.73 1.85
C ARG A 55 13.50 9.41 3.21
N ILE A 56 13.38 10.73 3.30
CA ILE A 56 13.39 11.48 4.56
C ILE A 56 12.21 11.05 5.45
N GLY A 57 11.01 10.91 4.88
CA GLY A 57 9.82 10.43 5.61
C GLY A 57 9.99 9.02 6.14
N ILE A 58 10.60 8.12 5.36
CA ILE A 58 10.89 6.74 5.79
C ILE A 58 11.94 6.72 6.90
N ALA A 59 13.04 7.49 6.77
CA ALA A 59 14.04 7.63 7.83
C ALA A 59 13.43 8.14 9.14
N ARG A 60 12.52 9.12 9.07
CA ARG A 60 11.76 9.61 10.22
C ARG A 60 10.93 8.51 10.88
N ALA A 61 10.20 7.71 10.08
CA ALA A 61 9.39 6.61 10.60
C ALA A 61 10.25 5.53 11.28
N LEU A 62 11.44 5.26 10.77
CA LEU A 62 12.38 4.27 11.32
C LEU A 62 13.07 4.74 12.61
N ALA A 63 13.08 6.05 12.91
CA ALA A 63 13.80 6.61 14.06
C ALA A 63 13.39 6.03 15.43
N VAL A 64 12.15 5.54 15.55
CA VAL A 64 11.63 4.92 16.78
C VAL A 64 11.79 3.40 16.83
N ASN A 65 12.56 2.80 15.92
CA ASN A 65 12.73 1.34 15.81
C ASN A 65 11.38 0.58 15.77
N PRO A 66 10.49 0.91 14.85
CA PRO A 66 9.15 0.32 14.82
C PRO A 66 9.20 -1.14 14.38
N LYS A 67 8.29 -1.97 14.90
CA LYS A 67 8.05 -3.33 14.40
C LYS A 67 7.09 -3.33 13.21
N PHE A 68 6.31 -2.27 13.05
CA PHE A 68 5.27 -2.15 12.04
C PHE A 68 5.16 -0.69 11.58
N ILE A 69 5.04 -0.50 10.24
CA ILE A 69 4.88 0.82 9.62
C ILE A 69 3.65 0.80 8.71
N VAL A 70 2.81 1.82 8.82
CA VAL A 70 1.73 2.09 7.87
C VAL A 70 2.26 3.01 6.78
N CYS A 71 2.25 2.54 5.54
CA CYS A 71 2.68 3.26 4.36
C CYS A 71 1.45 3.64 3.53
N ASP A 72 0.96 4.87 3.72
CA ASP A 72 -0.21 5.38 3.01
C ASP A 72 0.23 6.07 1.71
N GLU A 73 -0.07 5.45 0.57
CA GLU A 73 0.32 5.85 -0.78
C GLU A 73 1.79 6.29 -0.93
N PRO A 74 2.77 5.51 -0.45
CA PRO A 74 4.15 5.99 -0.30
C PRO A 74 4.87 6.27 -1.62
N VAL A 75 4.30 5.91 -2.77
CA VAL A 75 4.92 6.08 -4.09
C VAL A 75 4.01 6.76 -5.12
N SER A 76 2.80 7.17 -4.75
CA SER A 76 1.77 7.70 -5.67
C SER A 76 2.18 8.98 -6.41
N ALA A 77 3.02 9.82 -5.79
CA ALA A 77 3.48 11.10 -6.35
C ALA A 77 4.86 11.01 -7.05
N LEU A 78 5.37 9.80 -7.29
CA LEU A 78 6.70 9.57 -7.86
C LEU A 78 6.60 9.08 -9.30
N ASP A 79 7.59 9.41 -10.13
CA ASP A 79 7.74 8.79 -11.44
C ASP A 79 8.13 7.30 -11.31
N VAL A 80 7.85 6.51 -12.37
CA VAL A 80 7.97 5.04 -12.35
C VAL A 80 9.39 4.57 -11.95
N SER A 81 10.43 5.28 -12.38
CA SER A 81 11.81 4.87 -12.08
C SER A 81 12.19 5.12 -10.63
N ILE A 82 11.77 6.24 -10.07
CA ILE A 82 11.96 6.57 -8.65
C ILE A 82 11.07 5.68 -7.76
N GLN A 83 9.85 5.39 -8.21
CA GLN A 83 8.93 4.46 -7.55
C GLN A 83 9.60 3.10 -7.33
N ALA A 84 10.20 2.52 -8.40
CA ALA A 84 10.92 1.24 -8.30
C ALA A 84 12.07 1.29 -7.28
N GLN A 85 12.85 2.38 -7.26
CA GLN A 85 13.93 2.54 -6.28
C GLN A 85 13.43 2.61 -4.83
N VAL A 86 12.28 3.24 -4.60
CA VAL A 86 11.68 3.32 -3.25
C VAL A 86 11.12 1.97 -2.83
N ILE A 87 10.52 1.22 -3.73
CA ILE A 87 10.04 -0.14 -3.45
C ILE A 87 11.19 -1.07 -3.08
N ASN A 88 12.26 -1.13 -3.88
CA ASN A 88 13.44 -1.95 -3.57
C ASN A 88 14.03 -1.57 -2.20
N MET A 89 14.05 -0.27 -1.86
CA MET A 89 14.50 0.17 -0.54
C MET A 89 13.58 -0.35 0.59
N PHE A 90 12.25 -0.40 0.41
CA PHE A 90 11.35 -1.00 1.41
C PHE A 90 11.66 -2.48 1.62
N GLU A 91 11.92 -3.25 0.55
CA GLU A 91 12.30 -4.66 0.62
C GLU A 91 13.63 -4.84 1.39
N GLU A 92 14.66 -4.06 1.03
CA GLU A 92 15.94 -4.08 1.74
C GLU A 92 15.80 -3.74 3.23
N LEU A 93 14.97 -2.76 3.57
CA LEU A 93 14.70 -2.38 4.96
C LEU A 93 13.96 -3.49 5.71
N GLN A 94 13.02 -4.18 5.05
CA GLN A 94 12.33 -5.32 5.62
C GLN A 94 13.30 -6.47 5.93
N GLU A 95 14.17 -6.80 4.99
CA GLU A 95 15.20 -7.85 5.17
C GLU A 95 16.20 -7.50 6.29
N LYS A 96 16.68 -6.25 6.33
CA LYS A 96 17.69 -5.80 7.28
C LYS A 96 17.17 -5.61 8.71
N LEU A 97 15.92 -5.12 8.84
CA LEU A 97 15.36 -4.69 10.12
C LEU A 97 14.23 -5.58 10.63
N GLY A 98 13.69 -6.47 9.80
CA GLY A 98 12.55 -7.31 10.16
C GLY A 98 11.25 -6.53 10.41
N VAL A 99 11.11 -5.32 9.84
CA VAL A 99 9.94 -4.48 10.00
C VAL A 99 8.79 -4.98 9.11
N ALA A 100 7.57 -5.02 9.65
CA ALA A 100 6.37 -5.32 8.88
C ALA A 100 5.73 -4.05 8.33
N TYR A 101 5.12 -4.14 7.12
CA TYR A 101 4.43 -3.01 6.48
C TYR A 101 2.95 -3.29 6.30
N LEU A 102 2.11 -2.27 6.51
CA LEU A 102 0.79 -2.15 5.89
C LEU A 102 0.93 -1.17 4.73
N PHE A 103 0.97 -1.69 3.51
CA PHE A 103 1.19 -0.89 2.30
C PHE A 103 -0.14 -0.59 1.63
N ILE A 104 -0.57 0.68 1.65
CA ILE A 104 -1.81 1.14 1.02
C ILE A 104 -1.44 1.77 -0.32
N ALA A 105 -1.97 1.24 -1.41
CA ALA A 105 -1.74 1.77 -2.75
C ALA A 105 -2.90 1.43 -3.69
N HIS A 106 -2.97 2.17 -4.80
CA HIS A 106 -3.93 1.93 -5.88
C HIS A 106 -3.31 1.20 -7.09
N ASP A 107 -1.99 1.04 -7.13
CA ASP A 107 -1.30 0.28 -8.18
C ASP A 107 -1.13 -1.18 -7.77
N LEU A 108 -1.91 -2.06 -8.41
CA LEU A 108 -1.92 -3.50 -8.13
C LEU A 108 -0.60 -4.19 -8.46
N LEU A 109 0.18 -3.69 -9.43
CA LEU A 109 1.48 -4.27 -9.77
C LEU A 109 2.49 -4.02 -8.66
N VAL A 110 2.48 -2.82 -8.11
CA VAL A 110 3.30 -2.46 -6.95
C VAL A 110 2.92 -3.30 -5.73
N VAL A 111 1.61 -3.38 -5.45
CA VAL A 111 1.10 -4.16 -4.31
C VAL A 111 1.48 -5.64 -4.45
N ARG A 112 1.33 -6.24 -5.65
CA ARG A 112 1.76 -7.62 -5.91
C ARG A 112 3.24 -7.84 -5.60
N HIS A 113 4.08 -6.89 -5.98
CA HIS A 113 5.54 -7.04 -5.85
C HIS A 113 6.00 -7.03 -4.39
N ILE A 114 5.47 -6.10 -3.58
CA ILE A 114 5.96 -5.88 -2.20
C ILE A 114 5.19 -6.69 -1.14
N SER A 115 3.99 -7.19 -1.44
CA SER A 115 3.10 -7.74 -0.42
C SER A 115 3.06 -9.26 -0.41
N ASN A 116 3.12 -9.87 0.77
CA ASN A 116 2.87 -11.30 0.96
C ASN A 116 1.36 -11.62 0.90
N ARG A 117 0.52 -10.71 1.44
CA ARG A 117 -0.94 -10.83 1.42
C ARG A 117 -1.57 -9.54 0.93
N ILE A 118 -2.67 -9.64 0.20
CA ILE A 118 -3.39 -8.50 -0.35
C ILE A 118 -4.80 -8.48 0.18
N ALA A 119 -5.22 -7.34 0.73
CA ALA A 119 -6.59 -7.03 1.10
C ALA A 119 -7.20 -6.06 0.10
N VAL A 120 -8.34 -6.41 -0.47
CA VAL A 120 -9.11 -5.54 -1.37
C VAL A 120 -10.26 -4.93 -0.60
N MET A 121 -10.40 -3.61 -0.71
CA MET A 121 -11.45 -2.85 -0.04
C MET A 121 -12.37 -2.17 -1.06
N TYR A 122 -13.66 -2.10 -0.78
CA TYR A 122 -14.64 -1.35 -1.54
C TYR A 122 -15.57 -0.58 -0.59
N LEU A 123 -15.66 0.73 -0.76
CA LEU A 123 -16.45 1.64 0.11
C LEU A 123 -16.24 1.38 1.61
N GLY A 124 -14.98 1.24 2.05
CA GLY A 124 -14.62 1.03 3.45
C GLY A 124 -14.81 -0.39 3.98
N HIS A 125 -15.33 -1.34 3.17
CA HIS A 125 -15.50 -2.73 3.53
C HIS A 125 -14.42 -3.60 2.88
N MET A 126 -13.87 -4.53 3.66
CA MET A 126 -12.99 -5.57 3.14
C MET A 126 -13.81 -6.58 2.34
N VAL A 127 -13.50 -6.75 1.06
CA VAL A 127 -14.27 -7.64 0.17
C VAL A 127 -13.51 -8.92 -0.16
N GLU A 128 -12.19 -8.89 -0.13
CA GLU A 128 -11.34 -10.06 -0.39
C GLU A 128 -9.98 -9.91 0.31
N LEU A 129 -9.40 -11.02 0.79
CA LEU A 129 -8.06 -11.09 1.40
C LEU A 129 -7.48 -12.46 1.12
N ALA A 130 -6.31 -12.51 0.48
CA ALA A 130 -5.59 -13.76 0.27
C ALA A 130 -4.07 -13.50 0.19
N ASP A 131 -3.30 -14.59 0.02
CA ASP A 131 -1.91 -14.48 -0.36
C ASP A 131 -1.80 -13.80 -1.73
N SER A 132 -0.71 -13.04 -1.94
CA SER A 132 -0.55 -12.17 -3.11
C SER A 132 -0.76 -12.92 -4.43
N ASP A 133 -0.08 -14.05 -4.62
CA ASP A 133 -0.18 -14.83 -5.84
C ASP A 133 -1.57 -15.46 -5.99
N GLU A 134 -2.15 -16.00 -4.90
CA GLU A 134 -3.50 -16.59 -4.92
C GLU A 134 -4.55 -15.56 -5.33
N LEU A 135 -4.53 -14.35 -4.77
CA LEU A 135 -5.48 -13.29 -5.11
C LEU A 135 -5.33 -12.83 -6.57
N MET A 136 -4.09 -12.74 -7.06
CA MET A 136 -3.82 -12.28 -8.42
C MET A 136 -4.20 -13.31 -9.49
N ASP A 137 -4.01 -14.59 -9.21
CA ASP A 137 -4.24 -15.67 -10.15
C ASP A 137 -5.66 -16.25 -10.05
N HIS A 138 -6.26 -16.24 -8.86
CA HIS A 138 -7.58 -16.80 -8.56
C HIS A 138 -8.49 -15.84 -7.78
N PRO A 139 -8.76 -14.61 -8.30
CA PRO A 139 -9.66 -13.68 -7.62
C PRO A 139 -11.08 -14.26 -7.56
N ILE A 140 -11.72 -14.14 -6.40
CA ILE A 140 -13.08 -14.65 -6.20
C ILE A 140 -14.11 -13.52 -6.25
N HIS A 141 -13.85 -12.39 -5.58
CA HIS A 141 -14.81 -11.30 -5.52
C HIS A 141 -14.93 -10.57 -6.86
N PRO A 142 -16.13 -10.31 -7.39
CA PRO A 142 -16.32 -9.67 -8.70
C PRO A 142 -15.67 -8.29 -8.86
N TYR A 143 -15.50 -7.55 -7.77
CA TYR A 143 -14.75 -6.29 -7.76
C TYR A 143 -13.25 -6.52 -8.00
N THR A 144 -12.65 -7.50 -7.32
CA THR A 144 -11.24 -7.88 -7.52
C THR A 144 -11.00 -8.35 -8.95
N GLU A 145 -11.88 -9.18 -9.51
CA GLU A 145 -11.83 -9.59 -10.92
C GLU A 145 -11.81 -8.37 -11.85
N SER A 146 -12.67 -7.38 -11.59
CA SER A 146 -12.74 -6.17 -12.42
C SER A 146 -11.47 -5.32 -12.31
N LEU A 147 -10.91 -5.15 -11.11
CA LEU A 147 -9.66 -4.44 -10.90
C LEU A 147 -8.50 -5.10 -11.65
N LEU A 148 -8.34 -6.41 -11.49
CA LEU A 148 -7.28 -7.18 -12.15
C LEU A 148 -7.46 -7.22 -13.68
N SER A 149 -8.71 -7.19 -14.16
CA SER A 149 -8.96 -7.10 -15.60
C SER A 149 -8.45 -5.80 -16.23
N ALA A 150 -8.36 -4.74 -15.44
CA ALA A 150 -7.91 -3.42 -15.88
C ALA A 150 -6.38 -3.24 -15.84
N VAL A 151 -5.65 -4.15 -15.19
CA VAL A 151 -4.18 -4.10 -15.11
C VAL A 151 -3.58 -4.27 -16.51
N PRO A 152 -2.72 -3.32 -16.96
CA PRO A 152 -2.05 -3.42 -18.26
C PRO A 152 -1.13 -4.65 -18.32
N ILE A 153 -1.17 -5.36 -19.43
CA ILE A 153 -0.24 -6.47 -19.71
C ILE A 153 0.81 -5.96 -20.70
N PRO A 154 2.12 -6.11 -20.40
CA PRO A 154 3.19 -5.63 -21.28
C PRO A 154 3.22 -6.33 -22.64
N ASP A 155 2.72 -7.58 -22.73
CA ASP A 155 2.67 -8.33 -23.99
C ASP A 155 1.49 -7.91 -24.85
N PRO A 156 1.72 -7.36 -26.08
CA PRO A 156 0.66 -6.88 -26.98
C PRO A 156 -0.32 -7.97 -27.46
N GLU A 157 0.13 -9.22 -27.59
CA GLU A 157 -0.76 -10.31 -28.05
C GLU A 157 -1.73 -10.72 -26.96
N THR A 158 -1.21 -10.89 -25.74
CA THR A 158 -2.02 -11.21 -24.55
C THR A 158 -2.95 -10.04 -24.20
N ALA A 159 -2.47 -8.80 -24.30
CA ALA A 159 -3.27 -7.61 -24.06
C ALA A 159 -4.48 -7.49 -24.99
N ARG A 160 -4.33 -7.88 -26.28
CA ARG A 160 -5.46 -7.89 -27.26
C ARG A 160 -6.50 -8.97 -26.96
N ARG A 161 -6.11 -10.07 -26.32
CA ARG A 161 -7.01 -11.18 -25.97
C ARG A 161 -7.72 -10.96 -24.63
N LYS A 162 -7.14 -10.15 -23.74
CA LYS A 162 -7.72 -9.85 -22.42
C LYS A 162 -8.95 -8.98 -22.57
N GLN A 163 -10.10 -9.50 -22.15
CA GLN A 163 -11.32 -8.71 -22.08
C GLN A 163 -11.35 -7.93 -20.76
N ARG A 164 -11.36 -6.60 -20.87
CA ARG A 164 -11.55 -5.73 -19.70
C ARG A 164 -13.01 -5.83 -19.23
N ILE A 165 -13.20 -6.06 -17.92
CA ILE A 165 -14.52 -6.02 -17.29
C ILE A 165 -14.85 -4.54 -17.02
N VAL A 166 -15.78 -4.00 -17.78
CA VAL A 166 -16.27 -2.63 -17.59
C VAL A 166 -17.39 -2.68 -16.55
N LEU A 167 -17.19 -1.97 -15.44
CA LEU A 167 -18.22 -1.82 -14.41
C LEU A 167 -19.23 -0.77 -14.84
N GLU A 168 -20.50 -1.13 -14.84
CA GLU A 168 -21.61 -0.21 -15.16
C GLU A 168 -22.02 0.60 -13.92
N GLY A 169 -22.56 1.79 -14.14
CA GLY A 169 -23.05 2.68 -13.08
C GLY A 169 -21.96 3.44 -12.32
N ASP A 170 -22.40 4.42 -11.57
CA ASP A 170 -21.53 5.27 -10.75
C ASP A 170 -21.11 4.58 -9.44
N VAL A 171 -19.99 5.02 -8.88
CA VAL A 171 -19.58 4.59 -7.54
C VAL A 171 -20.52 5.21 -6.51
N PRO A 172 -21.22 4.41 -5.69
CA PRO A 172 -22.10 4.96 -4.67
C PRO A 172 -21.35 5.85 -3.68
N SER A 173 -22.04 6.87 -3.16
CA SER A 173 -21.46 7.73 -2.15
C SER A 173 -21.24 6.95 -0.84
N PRO A 174 -20.08 7.11 -0.19
CA PRO A 174 -19.84 6.54 1.15
C PRO A 174 -20.84 7.03 2.22
N LEU A 175 -21.47 8.21 1.99
CA LEU A 175 -22.49 8.76 2.88
C LEU A 175 -23.88 8.13 2.68
N ASN A 176 -24.11 7.49 1.53
CA ASN A 176 -25.36 6.85 1.19
C ASN A 176 -25.07 5.49 0.53
N MET A 177 -24.56 4.56 1.29
CA MET A 177 -24.20 3.23 0.82
C MET A 177 -25.44 2.41 0.47
N PRO A 178 -25.35 1.55 -0.56
CA PRO A 178 -26.41 0.58 -0.85
C PRO A 178 -26.64 -0.35 0.36
N THR A 179 -27.90 -0.75 0.58
CA THR A 179 -28.23 -1.82 1.55
C THR A 179 -27.61 -3.15 1.14
N GLY A 180 -27.34 -4.05 2.07
CA GLY A 180 -26.71 -5.35 1.78
C GLY A 180 -25.29 -5.22 1.25
N CYS A 181 -24.95 -5.92 0.16
CA CYS A 181 -23.62 -5.88 -0.42
C CYS A 181 -23.31 -4.49 -1.04
N PRO A 182 -22.25 -3.80 -0.62
CA PRO A 182 -21.91 -2.47 -1.15
C PRO A 182 -21.63 -2.43 -2.65
N PHE A 183 -21.16 -3.56 -3.19
CA PHE A 183 -20.81 -3.68 -4.60
C PHE A 183 -22.01 -4.07 -5.51
N ARG A 184 -23.17 -4.42 -4.94
CA ARG A 184 -24.33 -4.98 -5.69
C ARG A 184 -24.79 -4.13 -6.87
N THR A 185 -24.73 -2.82 -6.76
CA THR A 185 -25.20 -1.89 -7.81
C THR A 185 -24.33 -1.91 -9.07
N ARG A 186 -23.11 -2.45 -8.97
CA ARG A 186 -22.14 -2.55 -10.06
C ARG A 186 -21.72 -4.01 -10.34
N CYS A 187 -22.28 -4.95 -9.59
CA CYS A 187 -21.95 -6.38 -9.70
C CYS A 187 -22.83 -7.05 -10.77
N ARG A 188 -22.22 -7.60 -11.83
CA ARG A 188 -22.92 -8.35 -12.87
C ARG A 188 -23.54 -9.66 -12.39
N TYR A 189 -23.19 -10.12 -11.18
CA TYR A 189 -23.70 -11.36 -10.57
C TYR A 189 -24.66 -11.06 -9.41
N ALA A 190 -25.09 -9.82 -9.23
CA ALA A 190 -25.93 -9.45 -8.09
C ALA A 190 -27.26 -10.22 -8.10
N THR A 191 -27.65 -10.69 -6.92
CA THR A 191 -28.93 -11.38 -6.66
C THR A 191 -29.76 -10.57 -5.67
N GLU A 192 -31.01 -10.96 -5.44
CA GLU A 192 -31.90 -10.36 -4.42
C GLU A 192 -31.25 -10.42 -3.03
N LYS A 193 -30.63 -11.54 -2.68
CA LYS A 193 -29.89 -11.68 -1.41
C LYS A 193 -28.82 -10.62 -1.21
N CYS A 194 -28.13 -10.23 -2.29
CA CYS A 194 -27.14 -9.15 -2.24
C CYS A 194 -27.74 -7.77 -1.91
N ALA A 195 -29.04 -7.58 -2.12
CA ALA A 195 -29.72 -6.33 -1.76
C ALA A 195 -30.22 -6.33 -0.30
N GLU A 196 -30.52 -7.50 0.24
CA GLU A 196 -31.11 -7.68 1.55
C GLU A 196 -30.07 -7.83 2.66
N GLU A 197 -29.00 -8.59 2.41
CA GLU A 197 -28.01 -8.97 3.41
C GLU A 197 -26.59 -8.54 3.05
N MET A 198 -25.84 -8.09 4.06
CA MET A 198 -24.39 -7.89 3.95
C MET A 198 -23.70 -9.27 3.91
N PRO A 199 -22.88 -9.56 2.90
CA PRO A 199 -22.16 -10.82 2.87
C PRO A 199 -21.13 -10.91 4.01
N GLU A 200 -21.09 -12.04 4.68
CA GLU A 200 -20.07 -12.33 5.69
C GLU A 200 -18.71 -12.53 5.03
N PHE A 201 -17.67 -12.04 5.71
CA PHE A 201 -16.29 -12.22 5.30
C PHE A 201 -15.78 -13.58 5.82
N THR A 202 -15.79 -14.59 4.96
CA THR A 202 -15.53 -15.99 5.33
C THR A 202 -14.36 -16.58 4.57
N ASP A 203 -13.62 -17.50 5.21
CA ASP A 203 -12.55 -18.27 4.59
C ASP A 203 -13.15 -19.28 3.59
N ARG A 204 -12.71 -19.19 2.34
CA ARG A 204 -13.08 -20.12 1.24
C ARG A 204 -12.09 -21.27 1.10
N GLY A 205 -11.13 -21.34 1.97
CA GLY A 205 -10.04 -22.30 2.00
C GLY A 205 -8.67 -21.64 1.84
N ASN A 206 -7.66 -22.24 2.46
CA ASN A 206 -6.26 -21.81 2.38
C ASN A 206 -5.99 -20.35 2.83
N GLY A 207 -6.84 -19.79 3.70
CA GLY A 207 -6.70 -18.38 4.13
C GLY A 207 -7.16 -17.36 3.10
N HIS A 208 -7.94 -17.78 2.10
CA HIS A 208 -8.58 -16.92 1.11
C HIS A 208 -9.96 -16.49 1.59
N PHE A 209 -10.07 -15.29 2.14
CA PHE A 209 -11.29 -14.74 2.70
C PHE A 209 -12.04 -13.88 1.68
N VAL A 210 -13.35 -14.05 1.60
CA VAL A 210 -14.20 -13.32 0.65
C VAL A 210 -15.55 -12.96 1.27
N ALA A 211 -16.01 -11.73 1.02
CA ALA A 211 -17.35 -11.26 1.36
C ALA A 211 -18.27 -11.30 0.13
N CYS A 212 -18.75 -12.47 -0.25
CA CYS A 212 -19.62 -12.64 -1.43
C CYS A 212 -20.68 -13.74 -1.20
N HIS A 213 -21.95 -13.47 -1.62
CA HIS A 213 -23.01 -14.47 -1.58
C HIS A 213 -23.04 -15.41 -2.78
N VAL A 214 -22.38 -15.02 -3.89
CA VAL A 214 -22.55 -15.69 -5.19
C VAL A 214 -21.33 -16.55 -5.56
N LYS A 215 -20.17 -16.18 -5.04
CA LYS A 215 -18.91 -16.88 -5.31
C LYS A 215 -18.22 -17.37 -4.07
#